data_5a925bddb4ea88bc5f4069d65c8eac87
#
_entry.id   5a925bddb4ea88bc5f4069d65c8eac87
#
_cell.length_a   1.000
_cell.length_b   1.000
_cell.length_c   1.000
_cell.angle_alpha   90.00
_cell.angle_beta   90.00
_cell.angle_gamma   90.00
#
_symmetry.space_group_name_H-M   'P 1'
#
loop_
_entity.id
_entity.type
_entity.pdbx_description
1 polymer ?
#
loop_
_entity_poly.entity_id
_entity_poly.type
_entity_poly.pdbx_seq_one_letter_code
_entity_poly.pdbx_strand_id
1 'polypeptide(L)'
;IQRRLGNLAVSADGGSAEPGIRNAIINSSRPVVMDEAEGNNKTDRDKIAAVMNLMRASSSGGTVRNALDEYRCMASFILAGINPQIKTEADKSRIAVIHLRADERPNAHEKFMDWRLRLSDVTRAGASGRLIARLISCSHHLPATLSEIGAAIRGMGASARFADQYAALLAGVWLLVKARAPTKDEAS
;
A
#
# COMPACT_ATOMS: atom_id res chain seq x y z
N ILE A 1 -4.27 3.75 10.41
CA ILE A 1 -3.08 2.98 9.96
C ILE A 1 -1.83 3.54 10.62
N GLN A 2 -1.57 4.85 10.55
CA GLN A 2 -0.37 5.53 11.07
C GLN A 2 -0.05 5.18 12.53
N ARG A 3 -1.02 5.34 13.44
CA ARG A 3 -0.83 5.04 14.88
C ARG A 3 -0.47 3.59 15.18
N ARG A 4 -0.67 2.67 14.22
CA ARG A 4 -0.45 1.22 14.39
C ARG A 4 0.87 0.75 13.82
N LEU A 5 1.36 1.41 12.78
CA LEU A 5 2.65 1.10 12.18
C LEU A 5 3.82 1.80 12.90
N GLY A 6 3.55 2.90 13.61
CA GLY A 6 4.58 3.65 14.33
C GLY A 6 5.78 3.96 13.43
N ASN A 7 6.98 3.68 13.91
CA ASN A 7 8.23 3.90 13.15
C ASN A 7 8.42 2.96 11.94
N LEU A 8 7.49 2.04 11.70
CA LEU A 8 7.54 1.10 10.56
C LEU A 8 7.02 1.72 9.28
N ALA A 9 6.36 2.87 9.35
CA ALA A 9 5.89 3.61 8.20
C ALA A 9 6.32 5.08 8.31
N VAL A 10 6.50 5.72 7.16
CA VAL A 10 6.63 7.17 7.06
C VAL A 10 5.22 7.74 6.96
N SER A 11 4.87 8.62 7.89
CA SER A 11 3.59 9.33 7.89
C SER A 11 3.73 10.64 7.16
N ALA A 12 2.83 10.92 6.25
CA ALA A 12 2.72 12.16 5.50
C ALA A 12 1.26 12.62 5.46
N ASP A 13 1.02 13.87 5.22
CA ASP A 13 -0.28 14.49 5.02
C ASP A 13 -0.29 15.36 3.76
N GLY A 14 -1.41 15.98 3.44
CA GLY A 14 -1.55 16.86 2.29
C GLY A 14 -0.62 18.09 2.30
N GLY A 15 -0.10 18.48 3.47
CA GLY A 15 0.91 19.51 3.64
C GLY A 15 2.35 19.06 3.41
N SER A 16 2.60 17.76 3.44
CA SER A 16 3.93 17.18 3.35
C SER A 16 4.53 17.36 1.95
N ALA A 17 5.74 17.91 1.89
CA ALA A 17 6.45 18.10 0.64
C ALA A 17 7.25 16.84 0.25
N GLU A 18 7.33 16.56 -1.04
CA GLU A 18 8.04 15.40 -1.60
C GLU A 18 9.50 15.29 -1.11
N PRO A 19 10.31 16.37 -1.00
CA PRO A 19 11.67 16.27 -0.49
C PRO A 19 11.76 15.73 0.94
N GLY A 20 10.78 16.06 1.80
CA GLY A 20 10.71 15.52 3.17
C GLY A 20 10.42 14.01 3.17
N ILE A 21 9.47 13.58 2.36
CA ILE A 21 9.15 12.15 2.17
C ILE A 21 10.36 11.42 1.60
N ARG A 22 10.98 11.97 0.57
CA ARG A 22 12.18 11.42 -0.09
C ARG A 22 13.29 11.16 0.94
N ASN A 23 13.63 12.16 1.75
CA ASN A 23 14.65 12.03 2.78
C ASN A 23 14.33 10.98 3.83
N ALA A 24 13.04 10.84 4.20
CA ALA A 24 12.60 9.86 5.18
C ALA A 24 12.67 8.41 4.70
N ILE A 25 12.73 8.17 3.37
CA ILE A 25 12.80 6.83 2.76
C ILE A 25 14.17 6.48 2.20
N ILE A 26 15.18 7.33 2.39
CA ILE A 26 16.56 7.03 2.00
C ILE A 26 17.00 5.72 2.65
N ASN A 27 17.51 4.79 1.85
CA ASN A 27 18.00 3.47 2.29
C ASN A 27 16.97 2.70 3.15
N SER A 28 15.67 2.92 2.87
CA SER A 28 14.59 2.29 3.62
C SER A 28 13.51 1.76 2.68
N SER A 29 12.95 0.61 3.02
CA SER A 29 11.76 0.03 2.37
C SER A 29 10.47 0.32 3.14
N ARG A 30 10.51 1.24 4.11
CA ARG A 30 9.31 1.58 4.90
C ARG A 30 8.19 2.10 4.00
N PRO A 31 6.95 1.64 4.19
CA PRO A 31 5.83 2.18 3.45
C PRO A 31 5.59 3.65 3.84
N VAL A 32 5.20 4.45 2.86
CA VAL A 32 4.72 5.82 3.05
C VAL A 32 3.21 5.78 3.11
N VAL A 33 2.64 6.32 4.18
CA VAL A 33 1.19 6.48 4.33
C VAL A 33 0.88 7.96 4.30
N MET A 34 0.24 8.41 3.23
CA MET A 34 -0.16 9.80 3.03
C MET A 34 -1.67 9.91 3.17
N ASP A 35 -2.11 10.69 4.14
CA ASP A 35 -3.51 11.06 4.35
C ASP A 35 -3.80 12.42 3.69
N GLU A 36 -5.06 12.67 3.42
CA GLU A 36 -5.50 13.93 2.78
C GLU A 36 -4.79 14.21 1.45
N ALA A 37 -4.60 13.16 0.62
CA ALA A 37 -3.99 13.28 -0.70
C ALA A 37 -4.95 13.94 -1.70
N GLU A 38 -5.42 15.14 -1.36
CA GLU A 38 -6.41 15.91 -2.11
C GLU A 38 -5.80 17.17 -2.70
N GLY A 39 -6.05 17.41 -3.97
CA GLY A 39 -5.56 18.60 -4.67
C GLY A 39 -6.55 19.78 -4.60
N ASN A 40 -6.79 20.35 -3.42
CA ASN A 40 -7.75 21.41 -3.20
C ASN A 40 -7.36 22.73 -3.90
N ASN A 41 -6.09 23.00 -4.02
CA ASN A 41 -5.56 24.17 -4.73
C ASN A 41 -4.37 23.76 -5.63
N LYS A 42 -3.83 24.73 -6.38
CA LYS A 42 -2.71 24.47 -7.31
C LYS A 42 -1.47 23.93 -6.58
N THR A 43 -1.10 24.52 -5.46
CA THR A 43 0.08 24.14 -4.68
C THR A 43 -0.03 22.70 -4.18
N ASP A 44 -1.20 22.28 -3.69
CA ASP A 44 -1.42 20.92 -3.21
C ASP A 44 -1.37 19.92 -4.38
N ARG A 45 -1.93 20.29 -5.52
CA ARG A 45 -1.84 19.46 -6.74
C ARG A 45 -0.40 19.25 -7.20
N ASP A 46 0.42 20.31 -7.14
CA ASP A 46 1.83 20.23 -7.53
C ASP A 46 2.62 19.35 -6.54
N LYS A 47 2.34 19.43 -5.24
CA LYS A 47 2.93 18.55 -4.21
C LYS A 47 2.55 17.09 -4.46
N ILE A 48 1.26 16.81 -4.66
CA ILE A 48 0.79 15.44 -4.93
C ILE A 48 1.42 14.91 -6.22
N ALA A 49 1.52 15.72 -7.26
CA ALA A 49 2.19 15.32 -8.50
C ALA A 49 3.67 14.96 -8.28
N ALA A 50 4.37 15.69 -7.43
CA ALA A 50 5.75 15.36 -7.05
C ALA A 50 5.85 14.02 -6.30
N VAL A 51 4.94 13.77 -5.36
CA VAL A 51 4.85 12.47 -4.65
C VAL A 51 4.52 11.34 -5.63
N MET A 52 3.61 11.56 -6.59
CA MET A 52 3.31 10.58 -7.63
C MET A 52 4.52 10.24 -8.51
N ASN A 53 5.41 11.21 -8.79
CA ASN A 53 6.67 10.95 -9.48
C ASN A 53 7.60 10.05 -8.64
N LEU A 54 7.68 10.30 -7.34
CA LEU A 54 8.46 9.47 -6.41
C LEU A 54 7.90 8.04 -6.35
N MET A 55 6.58 7.88 -6.34
CA MET A 55 5.90 6.57 -6.42
C MET A 55 6.24 5.83 -7.71
N ARG A 56 6.27 6.52 -8.86
CA ARG A 56 6.67 5.92 -10.15
C ARG A 56 8.12 5.44 -10.11
N ALA A 57 9.03 6.23 -9.56
CA ALA A 57 10.42 5.84 -9.38
C ALA A 57 10.53 4.59 -8.50
N SER A 58 9.80 4.55 -7.38
CA SER A 58 9.77 3.40 -6.48
C SER A 58 9.21 2.13 -7.17
N SER A 59 8.09 2.25 -7.87
CA SER A 59 7.47 1.09 -8.56
C SER A 59 8.32 0.50 -9.68
N SER A 60 9.26 1.28 -10.20
CA SER A 60 10.18 0.86 -11.26
C SER A 60 11.54 0.40 -10.72
N GLY A 61 11.75 0.42 -9.41
CA GLY A 61 13.06 0.21 -8.79
C GLY A 61 14.08 1.27 -9.23
N GLY A 62 13.59 2.45 -9.59
CA GLY A 62 14.39 3.55 -10.11
C GLY A 62 15.24 4.21 -9.04
N THR A 63 16.26 4.90 -9.51
CA THR A 63 17.16 5.69 -8.67
C THR A 63 16.58 7.08 -8.47
N VAL A 64 16.67 7.56 -7.26
CA VAL A 64 16.27 8.92 -6.88
C VAL A 64 17.49 9.65 -6.35
N ARG A 65 17.65 10.91 -6.75
CA ARG A 65 18.76 11.75 -6.29
C ARG A 65 18.29 12.75 -5.26
N ASN A 66 19.06 12.93 -4.21
CA ASN A 66 19.02 14.11 -3.38
C ASN A 66 20.27 14.99 -3.68
N ALA A 67 20.45 16.07 -2.94
CA ALA A 67 21.55 17.00 -3.18
C ALA A 67 22.97 16.37 -3.02
N LEU A 68 23.08 15.26 -2.29
CA LEU A 68 24.34 14.65 -1.89
C LEU A 68 24.54 13.25 -2.44
N ASP A 69 23.44 12.47 -2.62
CA ASP A 69 23.50 11.05 -2.91
C ASP A 69 22.46 10.60 -3.93
N GLU A 70 22.77 9.48 -4.56
CA GLU A 70 21.86 8.72 -5.39
C GLU A 70 21.53 7.41 -4.67
N TYR A 71 20.23 7.10 -4.51
CA TYR A 71 19.79 5.89 -3.84
C TYR A 71 18.63 5.24 -4.56
N ARG A 72 18.45 3.95 -4.31
CA ARG A 72 17.32 3.19 -4.86
C ARG A 72 16.07 3.43 -4.03
N CYS A 73 15.00 3.86 -4.68
CA CYS A 73 13.71 4.01 -4.01
C CYS A 73 12.99 2.66 -3.97
N MET A 74 12.72 2.14 -2.77
CA MET A 74 12.08 0.82 -2.55
C MET A 74 10.82 0.91 -1.68
N ALA A 75 10.36 2.13 -1.41
CA ALA A 75 9.18 2.34 -0.58
C ALA A 75 7.89 1.96 -1.33
N SER A 76 6.93 1.37 -0.64
CA SER A 76 5.54 1.29 -1.08
C SER A 76 4.75 2.50 -0.58
N PHE A 77 3.67 2.86 -1.29
CA PHE A 77 2.88 4.04 -0.97
C PHE A 77 1.41 3.66 -0.79
N ILE A 78 0.80 4.24 0.24
CA ILE A 78 -0.64 4.19 0.48
C ILE A 78 -1.12 5.64 0.52
N LEU A 79 -1.99 6.00 -0.40
CA LEU A 79 -2.62 7.31 -0.44
C LEU A 79 -4.08 7.18 -0.04
N ALA A 80 -4.52 8.01 0.90
CA ALA A 80 -5.92 8.12 1.28
C ALA A 80 -6.40 9.55 0.97
N GLY A 81 -7.58 9.67 0.41
CA GLY A 81 -8.15 10.98 0.09
C GLY A 81 -9.50 10.86 -0.62
N ILE A 82 -10.25 11.93 -0.60
CA ILE A 82 -11.50 12.07 -1.34
C ILE A 82 -11.15 12.46 -2.77
N ASN A 83 -11.48 11.60 -3.73
CA ASN A 83 -11.24 11.85 -5.15
C ASN A 83 -9.76 12.13 -5.52
N PRO A 84 -8.85 11.17 -5.29
CA PRO A 84 -7.44 11.35 -5.62
C PRO A 84 -7.26 11.63 -7.13
N GLN A 85 -6.44 12.63 -7.45
CA GLN A 85 -6.23 13.11 -8.82
C GLN A 85 -5.29 12.18 -9.62
N ILE A 86 -5.69 10.94 -9.85
CA ILE A 86 -4.95 9.99 -10.69
C ILE A 86 -5.30 10.28 -12.16
N LYS A 87 -4.46 11.06 -12.85
CA LYS A 87 -4.80 11.62 -14.16
C LYS A 87 -4.30 10.80 -15.34
N THR A 88 -3.16 10.15 -15.23
CA THR A 88 -2.54 9.48 -16.36
C THR A 88 -2.83 7.98 -16.37
N GLU A 89 -2.94 7.39 -17.56
CA GLU A 89 -3.06 5.93 -17.70
C GLU A 89 -1.83 5.19 -17.11
N ALA A 90 -0.67 5.85 -17.17
CA ALA A 90 0.54 5.33 -16.54
C ALA A 90 0.42 5.21 -15.01
N ASP A 91 -0.27 6.16 -14.36
CA ASP A 91 -0.52 6.11 -12.91
C ASP A 91 -1.59 5.08 -12.58
N LYS A 92 -2.71 5.10 -13.30
CA LYS A 92 -3.79 4.11 -13.15
C LYS A 92 -3.26 2.68 -13.26
N SER A 93 -2.31 2.45 -14.15
CA SER A 93 -1.69 1.13 -14.34
C SER A 93 -0.71 0.73 -13.24
N ARG A 94 -0.35 1.62 -12.29
CA ARG A 94 0.60 1.36 -11.20
C ARG A 94 -0.02 1.48 -9.81
N ILE A 95 -1.28 1.88 -9.73
CA ILE A 95 -1.97 2.14 -8.47
C ILE A 95 -3.18 1.23 -8.38
N ALA A 96 -3.22 0.38 -7.36
CA ALA A 96 -4.43 -0.34 -7.01
C ALA A 96 -5.38 0.62 -6.30
N VAL A 97 -6.54 0.89 -6.90
CA VAL A 97 -7.53 1.81 -6.34
C VAL A 97 -8.58 1.01 -5.57
N ILE A 98 -8.75 1.34 -4.31
CA ILE A 98 -9.78 0.76 -3.45
C ILE A 98 -10.82 1.85 -3.18
N HIS A 99 -12.02 1.69 -3.73
CA HIS A 99 -13.12 2.59 -3.50
C HIS A 99 -13.86 2.22 -2.22
N LEU A 100 -13.80 3.09 -1.22
CA LEU A 100 -14.59 2.96 -0.01
C LEU A 100 -15.94 3.67 -0.22
N ARG A 101 -17.02 2.98 0.10
CA ARG A 101 -18.38 3.53 0.07
C ARG A 101 -18.95 3.49 1.48
N ALA A 102 -19.77 4.48 1.81
CA ALA A 102 -20.56 4.43 3.04
C ALA A 102 -21.49 3.22 3.01
N ASP A 103 -21.61 2.55 4.13
CA ASP A 103 -22.59 1.49 4.30
C ASP A 103 -23.95 2.13 4.65
N GLU A 104 -24.89 2.10 3.73
CA GLU A 104 -26.22 2.71 3.87
C GLU A 104 -27.25 1.75 4.51
N ARG A 105 -26.83 0.56 4.90
CA ARG A 105 -27.75 -0.41 5.53
C ARG A 105 -28.23 0.07 6.90
N PRO A 106 -29.45 -0.26 7.32
CA PRO A 106 -30.02 0.23 8.59
C PRO A 106 -29.17 -0.05 9.83
N ASN A 107 -28.37 -1.13 9.82
CA ASN A 107 -27.50 -1.52 10.92
C ASN A 107 -26.00 -1.21 10.70
N ALA A 108 -25.69 -0.30 9.77
CA ALA A 108 -24.31 0.06 9.43
C ALA A 108 -23.54 0.60 10.63
N HIS A 109 -24.17 1.43 11.45
CA HIS A 109 -23.55 2.00 12.66
C HIS A 109 -23.20 0.90 13.69
N GLU A 110 -24.08 -0.03 13.97
CA GLU A 110 -23.82 -1.14 14.90
C GLU A 110 -22.65 -2.00 14.40
N LYS A 111 -22.66 -2.36 13.13
CA LYS A 111 -21.56 -3.10 12.50
C LYS A 111 -20.24 -2.36 12.57
N PHE A 112 -20.25 -1.04 12.36
CA PHE A 112 -19.07 -0.23 12.48
C PHE A 112 -18.52 -0.20 13.92
N MET A 113 -19.38 -0.10 14.92
CA MET A 113 -18.98 -0.14 16.32
C MET A 113 -18.44 -1.51 16.73
N ASP A 114 -19.08 -2.61 16.31
CA ASP A 114 -18.57 -3.97 16.54
C ASP A 114 -17.20 -4.16 15.85
N TRP A 115 -17.06 -3.72 14.62
CA TRP A 115 -15.79 -3.75 13.91
C TRP A 115 -14.70 -2.94 14.63
N ARG A 116 -15.02 -1.75 15.14
CA ARG A 116 -14.08 -0.93 15.91
C ARG A 116 -13.60 -1.64 17.17
N LEU A 117 -14.50 -2.29 17.91
CA LEU A 117 -14.16 -3.06 19.10
C LEU A 117 -13.21 -4.20 18.75
N ARG A 118 -13.54 -5.01 17.75
CA ARG A 118 -12.70 -6.12 17.28
C ARG A 118 -11.34 -5.63 16.79
N LEU A 119 -11.29 -4.52 16.06
CA LEU A 119 -10.03 -3.91 15.63
C LEU A 119 -9.20 -3.45 16.82
N SER A 120 -9.83 -2.86 17.84
CA SER A 120 -9.15 -2.48 19.08
C SER A 120 -8.50 -3.68 19.75
N ASP A 121 -9.19 -4.81 19.84
CA ASP A 121 -8.67 -6.02 20.45
C ASP A 121 -7.50 -6.62 19.66
N VAL A 122 -7.62 -6.70 18.34
CA VAL A 122 -6.56 -7.20 17.47
C VAL A 122 -5.33 -6.28 17.48
N THR A 123 -5.52 -4.98 17.72
CA THR A 123 -4.46 -3.97 17.67
C THR A 123 -3.90 -3.59 19.05
N ARG A 124 -4.04 -4.44 20.05
CA ARG A 124 -3.41 -4.28 21.39
C ARG A 124 -1.89 -4.16 21.31
N ALA A 125 -1.27 -3.73 22.38
CA ALA A 125 0.17 -3.58 22.48
C ALA A 125 0.92 -4.84 21.96
N GLY A 126 1.92 -4.62 21.12
CA GLY A 126 2.68 -5.69 20.47
C GLY A 126 2.05 -6.32 19.22
N ALA A 127 0.86 -5.92 18.80
CA ALA A 127 0.22 -6.46 17.60
C ALA A 127 1.03 -6.19 16.33
N SER A 128 1.60 -4.99 16.20
CA SER A 128 2.45 -4.63 15.06
C SER A 128 3.70 -5.50 15.01
N GLY A 129 4.34 -5.77 16.15
CA GLY A 129 5.49 -6.67 16.23
C GLY A 129 5.13 -8.11 15.83
N ARG A 130 4.00 -8.62 16.30
CA ARG A 130 3.51 -9.96 15.91
C ARG A 130 3.19 -10.04 14.40
N LEU A 131 2.58 -9.00 13.84
CA LEU A 131 2.29 -8.92 12.41
C LEU A 131 3.58 -9.00 11.59
N ILE A 132 4.59 -8.23 11.97
CA ILE A 132 5.88 -8.22 11.29
C ILE A 132 6.61 -9.54 11.45
N ALA A 133 6.66 -10.09 12.66
CA ALA A 133 7.25 -11.40 12.90
C ALA A 133 6.59 -12.47 12.01
N ARG A 134 5.25 -12.40 11.88
CA ARG A 134 4.48 -13.28 10.99
C ARG A 134 4.89 -13.10 9.53
N LEU A 135 4.94 -11.86 9.03
CA LEU A 135 5.33 -11.58 7.64
C LEU A 135 6.76 -12.01 7.35
N ILE A 136 7.69 -11.78 8.28
CA ILE A 136 9.08 -12.23 8.14
C ILE A 136 9.14 -13.76 8.10
N SER A 137 8.47 -14.46 9.02
CA SER A 137 8.47 -15.93 9.06
C SER A 137 7.88 -16.56 7.80
N CYS A 138 6.95 -15.87 7.12
CA CYS A 138 6.30 -16.35 5.89
C CYS A 138 6.95 -15.83 4.61
N SER A 139 7.95 -14.95 4.70
CA SER A 139 8.54 -14.26 3.54
C SER A 139 9.13 -15.21 2.49
N HIS A 140 9.63 -16.38 2.90
CA HIS A 140 10.15 -17.39 1.99
C HIS A 140 9.09 -18.01 1.07
N HIS A 141 7.81 -17.91 1.43
CA HIS A 141 6.67 -18.31 0.57
C HIS A 141 6.23 -17.22 -0.41
N LEU A 142 6.69 -15.97 -0.25
CA LEU A 142 6.20 -14.84 -1.04
C LEU A 142 6.41 -15.03 -2.56
N PRO A 143 7.57 -15.47 -3.06
CA PRO A 143 7.77 -15.65 -4.50
C PRO A 143 6.77 -16.65 -5.12
N ALA A 144 6.58 -17.80 -4.48
CA ALA A 144 5.62 -18.80 -4.95
C ALA A 144 4.18 -18.28 -4.88
N THR A 145 3.81 -17.60 -3.79
CA THR A 145 2.47 -17.02 -3.62
C THR A 145 2.16 -15.97 -4.69
N LEU A 146 3.13 -15.08 -4.98
CA LEU A 146 3.00 -14.09 -6.06
C LEU A 146 2.81 -14.73 -7.43
N SER A 147 3.58 -15.80 -7.69
CA SER A 147 3.51 -16.54 -8.96
C SER A 147 2.14 -17.18 -9.17
N GLU A 148 1.63 -17.91 -8.19
CA GLU A 148 0.34 -18.61 -8.29
C GLU A 148 -0.85 -17.64 -8.39
N ILE A 149 -0.93 -16.65 -7.50
CA ILE A 149 -2.00 -15.64 -7.53
C ILE A 149 -1.91 -14.81 -8.82
N GLY A 150 -0.72 -14.39 -9.22
CA GLY A 150 -0.54 -13.64 -10.47
C GLY A 150 -0.92 -14.45 -11.70
N ALA A 151 -0.64 -15.75 -11.73
CA ALA A 151 -1.07 -16.65 -12.82
C ALA A 151 -2.60 -16.78 -12.85
N ALA A 152 -3.25 -16.93 -11.70
CA ALA A 152 -4.71 -16.99 -11.61
C ALA A 152 -5.37 -15.72 -12.13
N ILE A 153 -4.89 -14.54 -11.69
CA ILE A 153 -5.41 -13.24 -12.16
C ILE A 153 -5.23 -13.08 -13.68
N ARG A 154 -4.08 -13.47 -14.24
CA ARG A 154 -3.86 -13.47 -15.69
C ARG A 154 -4.77 -14.45 -16.42
N GLY A 155 -5.01 -15.61 -15.84
CA GLY A 155 -5.96 -16.60 -16.35
C GLY A 155 -7.39 -16.09 -16.49
N MET A 156 -7.79 -15.09 -15.67
CA MET A 156 -9.06 -14.37 -15.79
C MET A 156 -9.06 -13.27 -16.85
N GLY A 157 -8.01 -13.18 -17.68
CA GLY A 157 -7.91 -12.18 -18.76
C GLY A 157 -7.36 -10.81 -18.34
N ALA A 158 -6.86 -10.67 -17.12
CA ALA A 158 -6.28 -9.41 -16.67
C ALA A 158 -4.91 -9.14 -17.31
N SER A 159 -4.56 -7.85 -17.49
CA SER A 159 -3.23 -7.47 -17.98
C SER A 159 -2.14 -7.90 -16.99
N ALA A 160 -0.93 -8.18 -17.51
CA ALA A 160 0.21 -8.57 -16.67
C ALA A 160 0.46 -7.56 -15.53
N ARG A 161 0.40 -6.26 -15.83
CA ARG A 161 0.62 -5.20 -14.85
C ARG A 161 -0.45 -5.15 -13.76
N PHE A 162 -1.71 -5.36 -14.13
CA PHE A 162 -2.81 -5.48 -13.17
C PHE A 162 -2.58 -6.70 -12.26
N ALA A 163 -2.23 -7.85 -12.87
CA ALA A 163 -1.95 -9.07 -12.13
C ALA A 163 -0.81 -8.86 -11.11
N ASP A 164 0.28 -8.21 -11.50
CA ASP A 164 1.43 -7.98 -10.61
C ASP A 164 1.06 -7.09 -9.40
N GLN A 165 0.23 -6.07 -9.61
CA GLN A 165 -0.23 -5.21 -8.52
C GLN A 165 -1.14 -5.92 -7.53
N TYR A 166 -2.18 -6.58 -8.04
CA TYR A 166 -3.17 -7.22 -7.19
C TYR A 166 -2.63 -8.50 -6.57
N ALA A 167 -1.73 -9.22 -7.27
CA ALA A 167 -1.04 -10.37 -6.70
C ALA A 167 -0.24 -9.98 -5.44
N ALA A 168 0.43 -8.83 -5.45
CA ALA A 168 1.19 -8.36 -4.28
C ALA A 168 0.29 -8.11 -3.07
N LEU A 169 -0.87 -7.47 -3.26
CA LEU A 169 -1.84 -7.23 -2.19
C LEU A 169 -2.45 -8.54 -1.67
N LEU A 170 -2.90 -9.40 -2.57
CA LEU A 170 -3.54 -10.67 -2.22
C LEU A 170 -2.54 -11.66 -1.59
N ALA A 171 -1.29 -11.69 -2.07
CA ALA A 171 -0.23 -12.51 -1.47
C ALA A 171 0.05 -12.09 -0.02
N GLY A 172 0.08 -10.78 0.26
CA GLY A 172 0.21 -10.29 1.63
C GLY A 172 -0.92 -10.78 2.54
N VAL A 173 -2.17 -10.65 2.10
CA VAL A 173 -3.35 -11.13 2.83
C VAL A 173 -3.31 -12.65 3.00
N TRP A 174 -3.00 -13.38 1.94
CA TRP A 174 -2.88 -14.83 1.98
C TRP A 174 -1.87 -15.31 3.03
N LEU A 175 -0.66 -14.77 3.01
CA LEU A 175 0.40 -15.17 3.93
C LEU A 175 0.09 -14.81 5.39
N LEU A 176 -0.67 -13.75 5.62
CA LEU A 176 -1.16 -13.42 6.96
C LEU A 176 -2.10 -14.49 7.51
N VAL A 177 -2.93 -15.09 6.64
CA VAL A 177 -3.95 -16.07 7.04
C VAL A 177 -3.38 -17.49 7.02
N LYS A 178 -2.74 -17.90 5.93
CA LYS A 178 -2.38 -19.31 5.68
C LYS A 178 -0.94 -19.69 6.00
N ALA A 179 0.01 -18.75 6.01
CA ALA A 179 1.45 -18.99 6.27
C ALA A 179 2.11 -20.02 5.33
N ARG A 180 1.59 -20.20 4.13
CA ARG A 180 2.13 -21.04 3.06
C ARG A 180 1.72 -20.50 1.71
N ALA A 181 2.38 -20.95 0.64
CA ALA A 181 1.89 -20.64 -0.70
C ALA A 181 0.52 -21.33 -0.98
N PRO A 182 -0.35 -20.72 -1.81
CA PRO A 182 -1.58 -21.37 -2.25
C PRO A 182 -1.28 -22.52 -3.20
N THR A 183 -2.17 -23.50 -3.25
CA THR A 183 -2.26 -24.42 -4.37
C THR A 183 -2.90 -23.72 -5.58
N LYS A 184 -2.83 -24.31 -6.76
CA LYS A 184 -3.47 -23.75 -7.97
C LYS A 184 -4.98 -23.56 -7.78
N ASP A 185 -5.64 -24.54 -7.16
CA ASP A 185 -7.07 -24.50 -6.91
C ASP A 185 -7.48 -23.44 -5.88
N GLU A 186 -6.62 -23.16 -4.90
CA GLU A 186 -6.84 -22.12 -3.89
C GLU A 186 -6.56 -20.70 -4.42
N ALA A 187 -5.79 -20.56 -5.49
CA ALA A 187 -5.48 -19.29 -6.11
C ALA A 187 -6.53 -18.85 -7.15
N SER A 188 -7.33 -19.81 -7.65
CA SER A 188 -8.42 -19.59 -8.62
C SER A 188 -9.69 -19.11 -7.94
#